data_54ee63fe50339ec22fd2245dc05d3d26
#
_entry.id   54ee63fe50339ec22fd2245dc05d3d26
#
_cell.length_a   1.000
_cell.length_b   1.000
_cell.length_c   1.000
_cell.angle_alpha   90.00
_cell.angle_beta   90.00
_cell.angle_gamma   90.00
#
_symmetry.space_group_name_H-M   'P 1'
#
loop_
_entity.id
_entity.type
_entity.pdbx_description
1 polymer ?
#
loop_
_entity_poly.entity_id
_entity_poly.type
_entity_poly.pdbx_seq_one_letter_code
_entity_poly.pdbx_strand_id
1 'polypeptide(L)'
;MMLKQIIQIFTIKFISVLIISFPSAIIADYFNIPLAWFLGPMIVTSIAALSGLKIIMPKIVLSFILIILGLHIGNYIDQNLFNQMLDWIWTSLIMLIYIIICILVVAKYLQKFASYREKASIFSAAPGALGPLMILAENEKTDLSQVATSHLIRLIIIITVIPFIVVNNTDSNVLLNDDFSYLAQNHLNLILLIIASLFFIFVFDKIRIPAALLSGTLFASGLLQITDIASYKLPDETVNFCLLILGSSVGCRFAEKTVKEIANNSLHSIVATTILVVLGLVAAYVATFFVETNILTLILSFSPGGIYEVAVIAIAFDLDPD
;
A
#
# COMPACT_ATOMS: atom_id res chain seq x y z
N MET A 1 2.29 -37.24 5.14
CA MET A 1 1.17 -37.20 4.20
C MET A 1 0.41 -35.89 4.30
N MET A 2 0.02 -35.44 5.47
CA MET A 2 -0.73 -34.18 5.73
C MET A 2 -0.01 -32.91 5.25
N LEU A 3 1.30 -32.77 5.48
CA LEU A 3 2.09 -31.60 5.05
C LEU A 3 2.12 -31.43 3.51
N LYS A 4 2.26 -32.55 2.78
CA LYS A 4 2.20 -32.52 1.30
C LYS A 4 0.84 -32.08 0.76
N GLN A 5 -0.26 -32.50 1.41
CA GLN A 5 -1.61 -32.06 1.02
C GLN A 5 -1.83 -30.57 1.30
N ILE A 6 -1.34 -30.06 2.44
CA ILE A 6 -1.43 -28.64 2.78
C ILE A 6 -0.64 -27.79 1.76
N ILE A 7 0.60 -28.19 1.44
CA ILE A 7 1.42 -27.52 0.42
C ILE A 7 0.74 -27.55 -0.94
N GLN A 8 0.16 -28.69 -1.34
CA GLN A 8 -0.50 -28.84 -2.62
C GLN A 8 -1.76 -27.97 -2.73
N ILE A 9 -2.60 -27.90 -1.68
CA ILE A 9 -3.78 -27.04 -1.64
C ILE A 9 -3.37 -25.55 -1.69
N PHE A 10 -2.29 -25.19 -0.98
CA PHE A 10 -1.75 -23.84 -0.97
C PHE A 10 -1.22 -23.42 -2.34
N THR A 11 -0.48 -24.32 -2.99
CA THR A 11 0.06 -24.10 -4.34
C THR A 11 -1.04 -23.95 -5.38
N ILE A 12 -2.08 -24.79 -5.34
CA ILE A 12 -3.21 -24.71 -6.28
C ILE A 12 -3.95 -23.37 -6.12
N LYS A 13 -4.23 -22.93 -4.90
CA LYS A 13 -4.92 -21.67 -4.64
C LYS A 13 -4.10 -20.46 -5.10
N PHE A 14 -2.80 -20.49 -4.92
CA PHE A 14 -1.90 -19.45 -5.40
C PHE A 14 -1.81 -19.44 -6.93
N ILE A 15 -1.67 -20.58 -7.56
CA ILE A 15 -1.68 -20.69 -9.03
C ILE A 15 -3.00 -20.16 -9.61
N SER A 16 -4.13 -20.44 -8.96
CA SER A 16 -5.42 -19.88 -9.39
C SER A 16 -5.44 -18.34 -9.33
N VAL A 17 -4.80 -17.74 -8.32
CA VAL A 17 -4.63 -16.27 -8.26
C VAL A 17 -3.84 -15.78 -9.46
N LEU A 18 -2.70 -16.39 -9.77
CA LEU A 18 -1.86 -15.96 -10.91
C LEU A 18 -2.57 -16.10 -12.25
N ILE A 19 -3.30 -17.21 -12.48
CA ILE A 19 -4.06 -17.45 -13.72
C ILE A 19 -5.11 -16.36 -13.95
N ILE A 20 -5.74 -15.85 -12.89
CA ILE A 20 -6.77 -14.81 -12.99
C ILE A 20 -6.12 -13.43 -13.10
N SER A 21 -5.05 -13.20 -12.36
CA SER A 21 -4.40 -11.89 -12.23
C SER A 21 -3.61 -11.49 -13.46
N PHE A 22 -2.86 -12.41 -14.05
CA PHE A 22 -1.99 -12.09 -15.17
C PHE A 22 -2.76 -11.59 -16.42
N PRO A 23 -3.81 -12.28 -16.89
CA PRO A 23 -4.63 -11.74 -17.99
C PRO A 23 -5.30 -10.42 -17.65
N SER A 24 -5.71 -10.22 -16.39
CA SER A 24 -6.36 -8.97 -15.99
C SER A 24 -5.40 -7.78 -15.99
N ALA A 25 -4.11 -7.98 -15.68
CA ALA A 25 -3.09 -6.95 -15.81
C ALA A 25 -2.89 -6.54 -17.28
N ILE A 26 -2.77 -7.52 -18.18
CA ILE A 26 -2.61 -7.27 -19.63
C ILE A 26 -3.85 -6.53 -20.21
N ILE A 27 -5.05 -6.93 -19.80
CA ILE A 27 -6.28 -6.26 -20.23
C ILE A 27 -6.32 -4.82 -19.72
N ALA A 28 -5.97 -4.59 -18.44
CA ALA A 28 -5.92 -3.25 -17.87
C ALA A 28 -4.88 -2.37 -18.57
N ASP A 29 -3.73 -2.93 -18.90
CA ASP A 29 -2.64 -2.27 -19.63
C ASP A 29 -3.08 -1.87 -21.05
N TYR A 30 -3.75 -2.78 -21.77
CA TYR A 30 -4.31 -2.51 -23.09
C TYR A 30 -5.30 -1.32 -23.08
N PHE A 31 -6.07 -1.15 -22.01
CA PHE A 31 -6.98 -0.01 -21.84
C PHE A 31 -6.31 1.24 -21.25
N ASN A 32 -4.98 1.26 -21.12
CA ASN A 32 -4.21 2.34 -20.52
C ASN A 32 -4.72 2.74 -19.12
N ILE A 33 -5.13 1.76 -18.33
CA ILE A 33 -5.54 2.00 -16.94
C ILE A 33 -4.28 2.33 -16.12
N PRO A 34 -4.24 3.44 -15.37
CA PRO A 34 -3.10 3.75 -14.54
C PRO A 34 -2.83 2.62 -13.54
N LEU A 35 -1.56 2.28 -13.32
CA LEU A 35 -1.15 1.14 -12.51
C LEU A 35 -1.83 -0.19 -12.92
N ALA A 36 -1.90 -0.44 -14.22
CA ALA A 36 -2.59 -1.60 -14.80
C ALA A 36 -2.22 -2.92 -14.13
N TRP A 37 -0.92 -3.13 -13.87
CA TRP A 37 -0.37 -4.32 -13.23
C TRP A 37 -0.73 -4.47 -11.75
N PHE A 38 -1.28 -3.43 -11.15
CA PHE A 38 -1.81 -3.45 -9.79
C PHE A 38 -3.35 -3.46 -9.75
N LEU A 39 -4.00 -2.50 -10.46
CA LEU A 39 -5.45 -2.33 -10.44
C LEU A 39 -6.19 -3.48 -11.12
N GLY A 40 -5.72 -3.95 -12.27
CA GLY A 40 -6.33 -5.08 -12.98
C GLY A 40 -6.42 -6.33 -12.10
N PRO A 41 -5.30 -6.84 -11.57
CA PRO A 41 -5.27 -7.94 -10.62
C PRO A 41 -6.12 -7.72 -9.38
N MET A 42 -6.08 -6.53 -8.77
CA MET A 42 -6.86 -6.20 -7.59
C MET A 42 -8.37 -6.32 -7.84
N ILE A 43 -8.86 -5.73 -8.92
CA ILE A 43 -10.29 -5.74 -9.25
C ILE A 43 -10.78 -7.16 -9.52
N VAL A 44 -10.06 -7.90 -10.39
CA VAL A 44 -10.51 -9.23 -10.81
C VAL A 44 -10.40 -10.25 -9.67
N THR A 45 -9.35 -10.20 -8.84
CA THR A 45 -9.27 -11.06 -7.67
C THR A 45 -10.29 -10.69 -6.58
N SER A 46 -10.64 -9.41 -6.42
CA SER A 46 -11.73 -8.99 -5.53
C SER A 46 -13.07 -9.59 -5.99
N ILE A 47 -13.39 -9.49 -7.28
CA ILE A 47 -14.60 -10.08 -7.86
C ILE A 47 -14.59 -11.59 -7.69
N ALA A 48 -13.49 -12.26 -7.99
CA ALA A 48 -13.35 -13.70 -7.85
C ALA A 48 -13.53 -14.16 -6.40
N ALA A 49 -12.93 -13.44 -5.44
CA ALA A 49 -13.07 -13.69 -4.01
C ALA A 49 -14.52 -13.55 -3.56
N LEU A 50 -15.20 -12.47 -3.94
CA LEU A 50 -16.61 -12.22 -3.63
C LEU A 50 -17.56 -13.20 -4.31
N SER A 51 -17.21 -13.75 -5.46
CA SER A 51 -17.95 -14.81 -6.12
C SER A 51 -17.81 -16.18 -5.44
N GLY A 52 -17.09 -16.26 -4.32
CA GLY A 52 -16.93 -17.47 -3.51
C GLY A 52 -15.73 -18.34 -3.89
N LEU A 53 -14.85 -17.87 -4.78
CA LEU A 53 -13.60 -18.57 -5.06
C LEU A 53 -12.66 -18.46 -3.86
N LYS A 54 -12.24 -19.62 -3.34
CA LYS A 54 -11.31 -19.69 -2.20
C LYS A 54 -9.88 -19.44 -2.64
N ILE A 55 -9.57 -18.22 -3.05
CA ILE A 55 -8.24 -17.75 -3.42
C ILE A 55 -7.49 -17.24 -2.20
N ILE A 56 -6.18 -17.47 -2.12
CA ILE A 56 -5.35 -17.05 -0.99
C ILE A 56 -3.99 -16.60 -1.52
N MET A 57 -3.52 -15.46 -1.06
CA MET A 57 -2.15 -15.01 -1.28
C MET A 57 -1.24 -15.53 -0.16
N PRO A 58 -0.20 -16.33 -0.47
CA PRO A 58 0.73 -16.82 0.53
C PRO A 58 1.53 -15.67 1.18
N LYS A 59 1.56 -15.63 2.50
CA LYS A 59 2.32 -14.60 3.25
C LYS A 59 3.80 -14.58 2.86
N ILE A 60 4.40 -15.74 2.60
CA ILE A 60 5.81 -15.84 2.22
C ILE A 60 6.08 -15.13 0.88
N VAL A 61 5.19 -15.32 -0.11
CA VAL A 61 5.30 -14.64 -1.41
C VAL A 61 5.19 -13.13 -1.21
N LEU A 62 4.20 -12.68 -0.45
CA LEU A 62 4.03 -11.26 -0.16
C LEU A 62 5.25 -10.68 0.58
N SER A 63 5.85 -11.42 1.50
CA SER A 63 7.07 -10.99 2.19
C SER A 63 8.24 -10.78 1.23
N PHE A 64 8.45 -11.68 0.27
CA PHE A 64 9.47 -11.51 -0.76
C PHE A 64 9.20 -10.28 -1.64
N ILE A 65 7.95 -10.08 -2.05
CA ILE A 65 7.57 -8.92 -2.85
C ILE A 65 7.82 -7.61 -2.11
N LEU A 66 7.50 -7.55 -0.81
CA LEU A 66 7.74 -6.36 0.02
C LEU A 66 9.23 -6.04 0.17
N ILE A 67 10.09 -7.07 0.25
CA ILE A 67 11.55 -6.89 0.25
C ILE A 67 12.01 -6.30 -1.10
N ILE A 68 11.54 -6.85 -2.21
CA ILE A 68 11.91 -6.37 -3.56
C ILE A 68 11.43 -4.93 -3.77
N LEU A 69 10.19 -4.63 -3.38
CA LEU A 69 9.65 -3.27 -3.48
C LEU A 69 10.40 -2.29 -2.57
N GLY A 70 10.76 -2.68 -1.35
CA GLY A 70 11.56 -1.84 -0.46
C GLY A 70 12.94 -1.52 -1.05
N LEU A 71 13.59 -2.48 -1.69
CA LEU A 71 14.83 -2.25 -2.42
C LEU A 71 14.65 -1.27 -3.59
N HIS A 72 13.55 -1.41 -4.32
CA HIS A 72 13.22 -0.53 -5.44
C HIS A 72 12.98 0.90 -4.97
N ILE A 73 12.14 1.08 -3.94
CA ILE A 73 11.82 2.40 -3.36
C ILE A 73 13.07 3.10 -2.83
N GLY A 74 13.92 2.38 -2.10
CA GLY A 74 15.11 2.95 -1.50
C GLY A 74 16.10 3.53 -2.53
N ASN A 75 16.08 3.08 -3.78
CA ASN A 75 16.92 3.65 -4.83
C ASN A 75 16.48 5.05 -5.30
N TYR A 76 15.28 5.49 -4.95
CA TYR A 76 14.81 6.85 -5.26
C TYR A 76 15.17 7.86 -4.17
N ILE A 77 15.71 7.40 -3.04
CA ILE A 77 16.15 8.28 -1.96
C ILE A 77 17.44 8.99 -2.38
N ASP A 78 17.42 10.30 -2.35
CA ASP A 78 18.52 11.15 -2.81
C ASP A 78 19.26 11.81 -1.63
N GLN A 79 20.39 12.49 -1.92
CA GLN A 79 21.20 13.19 -0.91
C GLN A 79 20.50 14.44 -0.36
N ASN A 80 19.47 14.96 -1.04
CA ASN A 80 18.72 16.14 -0.58
C ASN A 80 17.76 15.82 0.57
N LEU A 81 17.52 14.52 0.83
CA LEU A 81 16.63 14.05 1.91
C LEU A 81 16.92 14.75 3.26
N PHE A 82 18.22 14.92 3.61
CA PHE A 82 18.58 15.57 4.87
C PHE A 82 18.20 17.04 4.92
N ASN A 83 18.15 17.72 3.78
CA ASN A 83 17.72 19.12 3.71
C ASN A 83 16.21 19.25 3.88
N GLN A 84 15.46 18.26 3.44
CA GLN A 84 14.00 18.19 3.53
C GLN A 84 13.50 17.71 4.90
N MET A 85 14.35 17.09 5.73
CA MET A 85 13.96 16.61 7.07
C MET A 85 13.36 17.68 7.98
N LEU A 86 13.71 18.95 7.81
CA LEU A 86 13.13 20.03 8.60
C LEU A 86 11.67 20.29 8.20
N ASP A 87 11.34 20.09 6.94
CA ASP A 87 9.99 20.26 6.40
C ASP A 87 9.06 19.13 6.87
N TRP A 88 9.62 17.93 7.10
CA TRP A 88 8.87 16.80 7.62
C TRP A 88 8.32 17.01 9.04
N ILE A 89 8.92 17.90 9.82
CA ILE A 89 8.41 18.24 11.14
C ILE A 89 7.01 18.84 11.01
N TRP A 90 6.83 19.77 10.07
CA TRP A 90 5.55 20.43 9.84
C TRP A 90 4.52 19.47 9.26
N THR A 91 4.89 18.68 8.25
CA THR A 91 3.99 17.67 7.67
C THR A 91 3.59 16.60 8.71
N SER A 92 4.52 16.18 9.57
CA SER A 92 4.25 15.21 10.64
C SER A 92 3.30 15.77 11.70
N LEU A 93 3.43 17.06 12.08
CA LEU A 93 2.51 17.70 13.01
C LEU A 93 1.11 17.83 12.42
N ILE A 94 1.01 18.25 11.16
CA ILE A 94 -0.27 18.34 10.44
C ILE A 94 -0.90 16.95 10.31
N MET A 95 -0.10 15.91 10.00
CA MET A 95 -0.54 14.52 9.92
C MET A 95 -1.13 14.04 11.26
N LEU A 96 -0.49 14.35 12.38
CA LEU A 96 -0.97 13.96 13.70
C LEU A 96 -2.33 14.61 14.00
N ILE A 97 -2.48 15.91 13.72
CA ILE A 97 -3.75 16.63 13.88
C ILE A 97 -4.82 16.02 12.95
N TYR A 98 -4.47 15.78 11.68
CA TYR A 98 -5.33 15.13 10.69
C TYR A 98 -5.86 13.77 11.18
N ILE A 99 -4.98 12.90 11.67
CA ILE A 99 -5.36 11.57 12.19
C ILE A 99 -6.38 11.71 13.34
N ILE A 100 -6.14 12.62 14.28
CA ILE A 100 -7.05 12.86 15.41
C ILE A 100 -8.41 13.32 14.90
N ILE A 101 -8.45 14.29 14.00
CA ILE A 101 -9.69 14.83 13.41
C ILE A 101 -10.44 13.71 12.66
N CYS A 102 -9.72 12.92 11.86
CA CYS A 102 -10.30 11.79 11.13
C CYS A 102 -11.00 10.80 12.06
N ILE A 103 -10.31 10.39 13.13
CA ILE A 103 -10.88 9.44 14.10
C ILE A 103 -12.12 10.04 14.75
N LEU A 104 -12.07 11.28 15.21
CA LEU A 104 -13.19 11.92 15.90
C LEU A 104 -14.41 12.11 14.99
N VAL A 105 -14.20 12.61 13.77
CA VAL A 105 -15.29 12.92 12.83
C VAL A 105 -15.92 11.65 12.31
N VAL A 106 -15.09 10.71 11.82
CA VAL A 106 -15.60 9.49 11.20
C VAL A 106 -16.18 8.52 12.23
N ALA A 107 -15.57 8.40 13.43
CA ALA A 107 -16.16 7.57 14.48
C ALA A 107 -17.54 8.09 14.91
N LYS A 108 -17.70 9.42 15.09
CA LYS A 108 -19.00 10.02 15.38
C LYS A 108 -20.02 9.76 14.27
N TYR A 109 -19.60 9.88 13.01
CA TYR A 109 -20.47 9.56 11.88
C TYR A 109 -20.93 8.09 11.92
N LEU A 110 -20.00 7.14 12.09
CA LEU A 110 -20.32 5.71 12.14
C LEU A 110 -21.20 5.34 13.33
N GLN A 111 -21.00 5.96 14.49
CA GLN A 111 -21.86 5.77 15.65
C GLN A 111 -23.28 6.27 15.41
N LYS A 112 -23.41 7.48 14.86
CA LYS A 112 -24.70 8.14 14.71
C LYS A 112 -25.56 7.57 13.58
N PHE A 113 -24.94 7.23 12.45
CA PHE A 113 -25.66 6.88 11.22
C PHE A 113 -25.53 5.40 10.83
N ALA A 114 -24.47 4.71 11.26
CA ALA A 114 -24.26 3.30 10.94
C ALA A 114 -24.47 2.37 12.15
N SER A 115 -24.86 2.91 13.30
CA SER A 115 -25.09 2.15 14.54
C SER A 115 -23.87 1.31 15.00
N TYR A 116 -22.66 1.77 14.68
CA TYR A 116 -21.44 1.12 15.16
C TYR A 116 -21.27 1.37 16.66
N ARG A 117 -20.81 0.35 17.39
CA ARG A 117 -20.38 0.54 18.78
C ARG A 117 -19.14 1.43 18.84
N GLU A 118 -18.93 2.12 19.96
CA GLU A 118 -17.86 3.09 20.15
C GLU A 118 -16.49 2.56 19.71
N LYS A 119 -16.05 1.43 20.23
CA LYS A 119 -14.75 0.83 19.89
C LYS A 119 -14.66 0.44 18.41
N ALA A 120 -15.70 -0.19 17.86
CA ALA A 120 -15.74 -0.56 16.45
C ALA A 120 -15.66 0.67 15.54
N SER A 121 -16.33 1.76 15.89
CA SER A 121 -16.28 3.01 15.11
C SER A 121 -14.90 3.65 15.13
N ILE A 122 -14.22 3.66 16.28
CA ILE A 122 -12.85 4.19 16.41
C ILE A 122 -11.88 3.38 15.55
N PHE A 123 -11.90 2.04 15.66
CA PHE A 123 -11.02 1.18 14.85
C PHE A 123 -11.34 1.26 13.35
N SER A 124 -12.61 1.42 12.97
CA SER A 124 -13.02 1.60 11.57
C SER A 124 -12.59 2.96 11.01
N ALA A 125 -12.58 4.00 11.85
CA ALA A 125 -12.21 5.36 11.47
C ALA A 125 -10.70 5.55 11.39
N ALA A 126 -9.91 4.83 12.20
CA ALA A 126 -8.46 5.03 12.28
C ALA A 126 -7.78 4.79 10.93
N PRO A 127 -7.06 5.76 10.37
CA PRO A 127 -6.17 5.52 9.25
C PRO A 127 -5.00 4.65 9.71
N GLY A 128 -4.57 3.69 8.88
CA GLY A 128 -3.44 2.82 9.23
C GLY A 128 -3.55 1.40 8.68
N ALA A 129 -2.58 0.57 9.04
CA ALA A 129 -2.49 -0.80 8.57
C ALA A 129 -3.58 -1.69 9.19
N LEU A 130 -4.33 -2.39 8.33
CA LEU A 130 -5.43 -3.28 8.73
C LEU A 130 -5.00 -4.33 9.76
N GLY A 131 -3.83 -4.96 9.58
CA GLY A 131 -3.38 -6.05 10.45
C GLY A 131 -3.29 -5.69 11.93
N PRO A 132 -2.50 -4.69 12.32
CA PRO A 132 -2.41 -4.25 13.71
C PRO A 132 -3.75 -3.79 14.29
N LEU A 133 -4.57 -3.09 13.50
CA LEU A 133 -5.89 -2.64 13.94
C LEU A 133 -6.86 -3.80 14.17
N MET A 134 -6.80 -4.86 13.36
CA MET A 134 -7.60 -6.07 13.56
C MET A 134 -7.22 -6.79 14.87
N ILE A 135 -5.92 -6.89 15.19
CA ILE A 135 -5.46 -7.49 16.43
C ILE A 135 -5.96 -6.69 17.64
N LEU A 136 -5.89 -5.36 17.58
CA LEU A 136 -6.42 -4.49 18.63
C LEU A 136 -7.93 -4.63 18.78
N ALA A 137 -8.66 -4.66 17.66
CA ALA A 137 -10.10 -4.81 17.62
C ALA A 137 -10.55 -6.17 18.21
N GLU A 138 -9.81 -7.24 17.94
CA GLU A 138 -10.03 -8.58 18.49
C GLU A 138 -9.83 -8.58 20.01
N ASN A 139 -8.72 -8.01 20.50
CA ASN A 139 -8.44 -7.91 21.93
C ASN A 139 -9.53 -7.13 22.69
N GLU A 140 -10.11 -6.12 22.05
CA GLU A 140 -11.19 -5.31 22.59
C GLU A 140 -12.59 -5.92 22.36
N LYS A 141 -12.67 -7.14 21.80
CA LYS A 141 -13.90 -7.88 21.51
C LYS A 141 -14.92 -7.06 20.71
N THR A 142 -14.43 -6.34 19.71
CA THR A 142 -15.29 -5.54 18.81
C THR A 142 -15.81 -6.38 17.65
N ASP A 143 -16.73 -5.81 16.86
CA ASP A 143 -17.19 -6.43 15.62
C ASP A 143 -16.11 -6.32 14.54
N LEU A 144 -15.32 -7.40 14.39
CA LEU A 144 -14.23 -7.49 13.42
C LEU A 144 -14.74 -7.38 11.97
N SER A 145 -16.00 -7.77 11.71
CA SER A 145 -16.56 -7.66 10.37
C SER A 145 -16.76 -6.21 9.95
N GLN A 146 -17.28 -5.36 10.86
CA GLN A 146 -17.45 -3.93 10.61
C GLN A 146 -16.11 -3.24 10.37
N VAL A 147 -15.13 -3.50 11.23
CA VAL A 147 -13.79 -2.93 11.11
C VAL A 147 -13.13 -3.34 9.79
N ALA A 148 -13.09 -4.65 9.51
CA ALA A 148 -12.48 -5.17 8.28
C ALA A 148 -13.15 -4.62 7.02
N THR A 149 -14.49 -4.60 6.96
CA THR A 149 -15.24 -4.11 5.80
C THR A 149 -14.96 -2.63 5.54
N SER A 150 -14.95 -1.79 6.58
CA SER A 150 -14.62 -0.37 6.46
C SER A 150 -13.23 -0.14 5.90
N HIS A 151 -12.24 -0.89 6.38
CA HIS A 151 -10.86 -0.80 5.86
C HIS A 151 -10.72 -1.31 4.43
N LEU A 152 -11.37 -2.43 4.07
CA LEU A 152 -11.29 -3.00 2.73
C LEU A 152 -11.93 -2.07 1.68
N ILE A 153 -13.10 -1.52 1.96
CA ILE A 153 -13.77 -0.57 1.07
C ILE A 153 -12.91 0.68 0.91
N ARG A 154 -12.35 1.19 2.00
CA ARG A 154 -11.43 2.34 1.96
C ARG A 154 -10.23 2.06 1.06
N LEU A 155 -9.58 0.92 1.21
CA LEU A 155 -8.44 0.55 0.37
C LEU A 155 -8.80 0.53 -1.11
N ILE A 156 -9.92 -0.12 -1.49
CA ILE A 156 -10.34 -0.14 -2.88
C ILE A 156 -10.57 1.26 -3.43
N ILE A 157 -11.30 2.12 -2.70
CA ILE A 157 -11.60 3.46 -3.15
C ILE A 157 -10.32 4.26 -3.35
N ILE A 158 -9.44 4.27 -2.37
CA ILE A 158 -8.21 5.05 -2.41
C ILE A 158 -7.30 4.59 -3.54
N ILE A 159 -7.04 3.29 -3.61
CA ILE A 159 -6.15 2.71 -4.62
C ILE A 159 -6.72 2.90 -6.04
N THR A 160 -8.05 2.91 -6.19
CA THR A 160 -8.68 3.14 -7.49
C THR A 160 -8.71 4.62 -7.85
N VAL A 161 -9.05 5.50 -6.91
CA VAL A 161 -9.30 6.92 -7.20
C VAL A 161 -8.02 7.74 -7.32
N ILE A 162 -7.04 7.50 -6.43
CA ILE A 162 -5.82 8.31 -6.40
C ILE A 162 -5.01 8.26 -7.71
N PRO A 163 -4.74 7.10 -8.33
CA PRO A 163 -4.00 7.05 -9.59
C PRO A 163 -4.65 7.88 -10.70
N PHE A 164 -5.99 7.90 -10.77
CA PHE A 164 -6.70 8.73 -11.76
C PHE A 164 -6.58 10.22 -11.46
N ILE A 165 -6.54 10.62 -10.18
CA ILE A 165 -6.30 12.02 -9.80
C ILE A 165 -4.88 12.43 -10.19
N VAL A 166 -3.90 11.57 -9.93
CA VAL A 166 -2.49 11.85 -10.24
C VAL A 166 -2.28 11.95 -11.75
N VAL A 167 -2.71 10.97 -12.54
CA VAL A 167 -2.55 10.96 -14.01
C VAL A 167 -3.16 12.20 -14.67
N ASN A 168 -4.33 12.65 -14.21
CA ASN A 168 -4.96 13.83 -14.78
C ASN A 168 -4.25 15.15 -14.47
N ASN A 169 -3.32 15.17 -13.52
CA ASN A 169 -2.59 16.36 -13.08
C ASN A 169 -1.07 16.28 -13.35
N THR A 170 -0.58 15.17 -13.90
CA THR A 170 0.80 15.02 -14.37
C THR A 170 0.82 15.01 -15.89
N ASP A 171 1.77 15.73 -16.50
CA ASP A 171 2.02 15.63 -17.93
C ASP A 171 2.40 14.19 -18.27
N SER A 172 1.68 13.61 -19.23
CA SER A 172 1.60 12.17 -19.54
C SER A 172 2.90 11.50 -20.01
N ASN A 173 4.05 12.13 -19.86
CA ASN A 173 5.35 11.64 -20.32
C ASN A 173 6.22 10.99 -19.21
N VAL A 174 5.69 10.86 -18.00
CA VAL A 174 6.45 10.34 -16.84
C VAL A 174 6.40 8.80 -16.73
N LEU A 175 5.75 8.13 -17.68
CA LEU A 175 5.75 6.67 -17.72
C LEU A 175 7.10 6.16 -18.26
N LEU A 176 8.03 5.89 -17.34
CA LEU A 176 9.12 4.92 -17.49
C LEU A 176 10.00 5.07 -18.78
N ASN A 177 10.59 6.24 -19.00
CA ASN A 177 11.69 6.41 -19.97
C ASN A 177 13.02 6.58 -19.23
N ASP A 178 13.42 5.59 -18.46
CA ASP A 178 14.82 5.46 -18.07
C ASP A 178 15.50 4.46 -19.02
N ASP A 179 16.22 4.98 -20.00
CA ASP A 179 17.20 4.23 -20.81
C ASP A 179 18.30 3.68 -19.92
N PHE A 180 17.99 2.58 -19.22
CA PHE A 180 18.94 1.93 -18.34
C PHE A 180 19.75 0.87 -19.07
N SER A 181 21.05 1.08 -19.13
CA SER A 181 21.99 0.03 -19.45
C SER A 181 22.08 -0.97 -18.29
N TYR A 182 21.18 -1.95 -18.25
CA TYR A 182 21.21 -3.09 -17.31
C TYR A 182 22.53 -3.89 -17.35
N LEU A 183 23.36 -3.64 -18.37
CA LEU A 183 24.58 -4.39 -18.66
C LEU A 183 25.77 -4.09 -17.73
N ALA A 184 25.68 -3.06 -16.89
CA ALA A 184 26.80 -2.64 -16.02
C ALA A 184 26.53 -2.83 -14.52
N GLN A 185 25.46 -3.53 -14.12
CA GLN A 185 25.16 -3.73 -12.70
C GLN A 185 26.12 -4.73 -12.07
N ASN A 186 26.83 -4.28 -11.04
CA ASN A 186 27.80 -5.11 -10.33
C ASN A 186 27.08 -6.08 -9.38
N HIS A 187 27.31 -7.39 -9.54
CA HIS A 187 26.76 -8.41 -8.64
C HIS A 187 27.15 -8.21 -7.16
N LEU A 188 28.29 -7.55 -6.91
CA LEU A 188 28.69 -7.19 -5.54
C LEU A 188 27.73 -6.21 -4.90
N ASN A 189 27.19 -5.25 -5.65
CA ASN A 189 26.18 -4.30 -5.15
C ASN A 189 24.92 -5.02 -4.69
N LEU A 190 24.44 -6.00 -5.46
CA LEU A 190 23.29 -6.80 -5.10
C LEU A 190 23.52 -7.59 -3.80
N ILE A 191 24.70 -8.18 -3.65
CA ILE A 191 25.05 -8.93 -2.43
C ILE A 191 25.08 -7.99 -1.22
N LEU A 192 25.70 -6.81 -1.35
CA LEU A 192 25.74 -5.81 -0.29
C LEU A 192 24.34 -5.33 0.10
N LEU A 193 23.48 -5.06 -0.88
CA LEU A 193 22.08 -4.69 -0.66
C LEU A 193 21.31 -5.78 0.08
N ILE A 194 21.48 -7.05 -0.28
CA ILE A 194 20.83 -8.17 0.40
C ILE A 194 21.28 -8.28 1.86
N ILE A 195 22.60 -8.20 2.11
CA ILE A 195 23.16 -8.30 3.46
C ILE A 195 22.67 -7.13 4.33
N ALA A 196 22.75 -5.90 3.82
CA ALA A 196 22.26 -4.71 4.51
C ALA A 196 20.76 -4.81 4.79
N SER A 197 19.98 -5.26 3.82
CA SER A 197 18.53 -5.44 3.97
C SER A 197 18.20 -6.44 5.06
N LEU A 198 18.83 -7.59 5.11
CA LEU A 198 18.60 -8.59 6.16
C LEU A 198 18.97 -8.04 7.54
N PHE A 199 20.05 -7.26 7.63
CA PHE A 199 20.44 -6.61 8.88
C PHE A 199 19.38 -5.59 9.35
N PHE A 200 18.94 -4.68 8.47
CA PHE A 200 17.95 -3.67 8.86
C PHE A 200 16.56 -4.25 9.08
N ILE A 201 16.14 -5.27 8.34
CA ILE A 201 14.91 -6.02 8.64
C ILE A 201 14.96 -6.57 10.06
N PHE A 202 16.06 -7.22 10.44
CA PHE A 202 16.21 -7.77 11.80
C PHE A 202 16.18 -6.68 12.88
N VAL A 203 16.87 -5.55 12.65
CA VAL A 203 16.88 -4.41 13.59
C VAL A 203 15.47 -3.82 13.72
N PHE A 204 14.79 -3.55 12.60
CA PHE A 204 13.47 -2.91 12.59
C PHE A 204 12.39 -3.81 13.18
N ASP A 205 12.46 -5.13 12.96
CA ASP A 205 11.57 -6.09 13.60
C ASP A 205 11.79 -6.11 15.13
N LYS A 206 13.06 -6.10 15.59
CA LYS A 206 13.40 -6.10 17.01
C LYS A 206 12.94 -4.83 17.75
N ILE A 207 13.03 -3.66 17.12
CA ILE A 207 12.54 -2.38 17.68
C ILE A 207 11.05 -2.13 17.36
N ARG A 208 10.38 -3.11 16.73
CA ARG A 208 8.95 -3.09 16.42
C ARG A 208 8.52 -1.95 15.48
N ILE A 209 9.37 -1.58 14.52
CA ILE A 209 8.97 -0.67 13.47
C ILE A 209 7.92 -1.35 12.59
N PRO A 210 6.79 -0.67 12.28
CA PRO A 210 5.77 -1.22 11.40
C PRO A 210 6.33 -1.57 10.02
N ALA A 211 5.83 -2.65 9.42
CA ALA A 211 6.22 -3.07 8.08
C ALA A 211 7.73 -3.33 7.91
N ALA A 212 8.40 -3.88 8.91
CA ALA A 212 9.86 -4.06 8.97
C ALA A 212 10.49 -4.66 7.70
N LEU A 213 9.76 -5.51 6.95
CA LEU A 213 10.23 -6.05 5.67
C LEU A 213 10.39 -4.96 4.61
N LEU A 214 9.43 -4.07 4.46
CA LEU A 214 9.50 -2.97 3.50
C LEU A 214 10.40 -1.85 4.02
N SER A 215 10.14 -1.35 5.23
CA SER A 215 10.86 -0.21 5.80
C SER A 215 12.35 -0.51 6.04
N GLY A 216 12.70 -1.73 6.45
CA GLY A 216 14.08 -2.15 6.64
C GLY A 216 14.86 -2.26 5.33
N THR A 217 14.26 -2.81 4.28
CA THR A 217 14.89 -2.89 2.95
C THR A 217 14.98 -1.52 2.27
N LEU A 218 13.94 -0.70 2.40
CA LEU A 218 13.93 0.67 1.92
C LEU A 218 15.07 1.47 2.55
N PHE A 219 15.19 1.42 3.88
CA PHE A 219 16.25 2.11 4.61
C PHE A 219 17.65 1.62 4.23
N ALA A 220 17.82 0.29 4.08
CA ALA A 220 19.07 -0.31 3.65
C ALA A 220 19.48 0.17 2.25
N SER A 221 18.55 0.12 1.30
CA SER A 221 18.79 0.55 -0.08
C SER A 221 19.06 2.05 -0.16
N GLY A 222 18.24 2.88 0.51
CA GLY A 222 18.43 4.32 0.55
C GLY A 222 19.75 4.74 1.18
N LEU A 223 20.15 4.12 2.29
CA LEU A 223 21.45 4.39 2.92
C LEU A 223 22.63 4.08 2.00
N LEU A 224 22.58 2.95 1.31
CA LEU A 224 23.65 2.56 0.37
C LEU A 224 23.65 3.43 -0.87
N GLN A 225 22.48 3.91 -1.32
CA GLN A 225 22.33 4.85 -2.42
C GLN A 225 22.90 6.23 -2.07
N ILE A 226 22.53 6.81 -0.93
CA ILE A 226 23.01 8.13 -0.47
C ILE A 226 24.55 8.13 -0.27
N THR A 227 25.10 7.01 0.17
CA THR A 227 26.56 6.86 0.39
C THR A 227 27.32 6.49 -0.86
N ASP A 228 26.67 6.35 -2.01
CA ASP A 228 27.25 5.91 -3.29
C ASP A 228 28.01 4.57 -3.19
N ILE A 229 27.72 3.76 -2.17
CA ILE A 229 28.39 2.46 -1.96
C ILE A 229 27.81 1.40 -2.89
N ALA A 230 26.48 1.32 -2.99
CA ALA A 230 25.81 0.35 -3.82
C ALA A 230 24.41 0.83 -4.21
N SER A 231 24.09 0.65 -5.49
CA SER A 231 22.74 0.81 -6.03
C SER A 231 22.42 -0.34 -6.99
N TYR A 232 21.17 -0.70 -7.09
CA TYR A 232 20.71 -1.74 -7.99
C TYR A 232 19.30 -1.47 -8.46
N LYS A 233 19.14 -1.03 -9.70
CA LYS A 233 17.80 -0.84 -10.29
C LYS A 233 17.21 -2.16 -10.75
N LEU A 234 15.97 -2.37 -10.40
CA LEU A 234 15.23 -3.56 -10.81
C LEU A 234 14.65 -3.37 -12.23
N PRO A 235 14.61 -4.45 -13.04
CA PRO A 235 13.87 -4.43 -14.31
C PRO A 235 12.39 -4.13 -14.10
N ASP A 236 11.79 -3.36 -15.02
CA ASP A 236 10.37 -2.97 -14.95
C ASP A 236 9.43 -4.18 -14.90
N GLU A 237 9.78 -5.27 -15.60
CA GLU A 237 9.01 -6.51 -15.55
C GLU A 237 8.98 -7.10 -14.13
N THR A 238 10.08 -6.95 -13.37
CA THR A 238 10.14 -7.39 -11.97
C THR A 238 9.23 -6.53 -11.10
N VAL A 239 9.25 -5.21 -11.29
CA VAL A 239 8.38 -4.27 -10.58
C VAL A 239 6.91 -4.56 -10.92
N ASN A 240 6.58 -4.71 -12.19
CA ASN A 240 5.23 -5.06 -12.67
C ASN A 240 4.74 -6.38 -12.08
N PHE A 241 5.61 -7.39 -11.99
CA PHE A 241 5.26 -8.65 -11.31
C PHE A 241 5.01 -8.46 -9.81
N CYS A 242 5.80 -7.62 -9.14
CA CYS A 242 5.57 -7.27 -7.74
C CYS A 242 4.22 -6.57 -7.55
N LEU A 243 3.87 -5.63 -8.44
CA LEU A 243 2.59 -4.93 -8.46
C LEU A 243 1.42 -5.89 -8.66
N LEU A 244 1.55 -6.84 -9.58
CA LEU A 244 0.55 -7.88 -9.83
C LEU A 244 0.27 -8.70 -8.57
N ILE A 245 1.31 -9.14 -7.86
CA ILE A 245 1.17 -9.92 -6.62
C ILE A 245 0.56 -9.06 -5.51
N LEU A 246 1.02 -7.81 -5.37
CA LEU A 246 0.51 -6.90 -4.34
C LEU A 246 -0.97 -6.57 -4.59
N GLY A 247 -1.35 -6.20 -5.81
CA GLY A 247 -2.74 -5.96 -6.18
C GLY A 247 -3.63 -7.18 -5.95
N SER A 248 -3.17 -8.35 -6.39
CA SER A 248 -3.87 -9.61 -6.14
C SER A 248 -4.05 -9.89 -4.65
N SER A 249 -3.06 -9.55 -3.82
CA SER A 249 -3.13 -9.75 -2.37
C SER A 249 -4.23 -8.93 -1.72
N VAL A 250 -4.44 -7.70 -2.20
CA VAL A 250 -5.54 -6.82 -1.73
C VAL A 250 -6.88 -7.46 -2.08
N GLY A 251 -7.05 -7.94 -3.31
CA GLY A 251 -8.30 -8.60 -3.72
C GLY A 251 -8.56 -9.91 -2.94
N CYS A 252 -7.53 -10.69 -2.65
CA CYS A 252 -7.67 -11.92 -1.86
C CYS A 252 -8.20 -11.68 -0.44
N ARG A 253 -8.06 -10.46 0.12
CA ARG A 253 -8.59 -10.12 1.46
C ARG A 253 -10.12 -10.20 1.53
N PHE A 254 -10.80 -10.20 0.39
CA PHE A 254 -12.26 -10.37 0.32
C PHE A 254 -12.72 -11.84 0.36
N ALA A 255 -11.83 -12.82 0.23
CA ALA A 255 -12.19 -14.23 0.17
C ALA A 255 -12.85 -14.78 1.47
N GLU A 256 -12.67 -14.08 2.58
CA GLU A 256 -13.29 -14.43 3.87
C GLU A 256 -14.59 -13.66 4.14
N LYS A 257 -15.06 -12.85 3.20
CA LYS A 257 -16.23 -11.99 3.34
C LYS A 257 -17.35 -12.41 2.40
N THR A 258 -18.59 -12.33 2.87
CA THR A 258 -19.75 -12.52 2.01
C THR A 258 -20.17 -11.20 1.37
N VAL A 259 -20.71 -11.25 0.16
CA VAL A 259 -21.27 -10.08 -0.54
C VAL A 259 -22.30 -9.35 0.33
N LYS A 260 -23.10 -10.10 1.10
CA LYS A 260 -24.13 -9.53 2.00
C LYS A 260 -23.52 -8.73 3.15
N GLU A 261 -22.42 -9.21 3.75
CA GLU A 261 -21.72 -8.48 4.83
C GLU A 261 -21.13 -7.18 4.32
N ILE A 262 -20.55 -7.21 3.12
CA ILE A 262 -19.99 -6.01 2.49
C ILE A 262 -21.11 -5.04 2.11
N ALA A 263 -22.19 -5.51 1.49
CA ALA A 263 -23.31 -4.67 1.06
C ALA A 263 -23.98 -3.94 2.23
N ASN A 264 -24.19 -4.61 3.36
CA ASN A 264 -24.84 -4.01 4.52
C ASN A 264 -24.06 -2.82 5.12
N ASN A 265 -22.72 -2.85 5.06
CA ASN A 265 -21.88 -1.81 5.64
C ASN A 265 -21.24 -0.90 4.57
N SER A 266 -21.44 -1.20 3.28
CA SER A 266 -20.72 -0.52 2.19
C SER A 266 -21.05 0.95 2.07
N LEU A 267 -22.31 1.32 2.15
CA LEU A 267 -22.73 2.72 2.01
C LEU A 267 -22.08 3.61 3.07
N HIS A 268 -22.15 3.20 4.32
CA HIS A 268 -21.54 3.96 5.41
C HIS A 268 -20.01 3.96 5.35
N SER A 269 -19.40 2.86 4.88
CA SER A 269 -17.96 2.78 4.67
C SER A 269 -17.49 3.66 3.51
N ILE A 270 -18.28 3.77 2.43
CA ILE A 270 -18.01 4.69 1.32
C ILE A 270 -18.07 6.14 1.80
N VAL A 271 -19.13 6.52 2.52
CA VAL A 271 -19.26 7.88 3.07
C VAL A 271 -18.14 8.18 4.07
N ALA A 272 -17.82 7.24 4.96
CA ALA A 272 -16.70 7.37 5.89
C ALA A 272 -15.37 7.58 5.16
N THR A 273 -15.12 6.82 4.10
CA THR A 273 -13.92 6.96 3.26
C THR A 273 -13.90 8.32 2.55
N THR A 274 -15.03 8.76 2.01
CA THR A 274 -15.14 10.08 1.38
C THR A 274 -14.81 11.20 2.37
N ILE A 275 -15.30 11.12 3.60
CA ILE A 275 -14.96 12.08 4.66
C ILE A 275 -13.44 12.06 4.93
N LEU A 276 -12.83 10.88 5.04
CA LEU A 276 -11.39 10.74 5.25
C LEU A 276 -10.58 11.36 4.10
N VAL A 277 -10.97 11.10 2.86
CA VAL A 277 -10.30 11.66 1.66
C VAL A 277 -10.44 13.18 1.63
N VAL A 278 -11.64 13.71 1.88
CA VAL A 278 -11.85 15.18 1.92
C VAL A 278 -11.00 15.83 3.01
N LEU A 279 -10.96 15.24 4.21
CA LEU A 279 -10.10 15.73 5.29
C LEU A 279 -8.62 15.65 4.93
N GLY A 280 -8.20 14.58 4.21
CA GLY A 280 -6.85 14.43 3.69
C GLY A 280 -6.48 15.50 2.67
N LEU A 281 -7.38 15.81 1.73
CA LEU A 281 -7.19 16.89 0.77
C LEU A 281 -7.07 18.26 1.45
N VAL A 282 -7.88 18.52 2.48
CA VAL A 282 -7.77 19.75 3.29
C VAL A 282 -6.43 19.80 4.03
N ALA A 283 -6.00 18.70 4.63
CA ALA A 283 -4.71 18.62 5.32
C ALA A 283 -3.54 18.81 4.35
N ALA A 284 -3.59 18.19 3.16
CA ALA A 284 -2.60 18.39 2.10
C ALA A 284 -2.54 19.84 1.66
N TYR A 285 -3.70 20.49 1.45
CA TYR A 285 -3.75 21.90 1.10
C TYR A 285 -3.19 22.80 2.22
N VAL A 286 -3.50 22.52 3.48
CA VAL A 286 -2.90 23.25 4.62
C VAL A 286 -1.39 23.06 4.66
N ALA A 287 -0.89 21.87 4.36
CA ALA A 287 0.55 21.59 4.34
C ALA A 287 1.31 22.42 3.31
N THR A 288 0.69 22.81 2.17
CA THR A 288 1.35 23.67 1.16
C THR A 288 1.74 25.06 1.68
N PHE A 289 1.17 25.52 2.78
CA PHE A 289 1.56 26.80 3.41
C PHE A 289 2.82 26.69 4.25
N PHE A 290 3.27 25.47 4.56
CA PHE A 290 4.39 25.22 5.47
C PHE A 290 5.57 24.52 4.78
N VAL A 291 5.33 23.88 3.64
CA VAL A 291 6.30 23.02 2.95
C VAL A 291 6.26 23.28 1.46
N GLU A 292 7.44 23.47 0.85
CA GLU A 292 7.60 23.65 -0.60
C GLU A 292 7.69 22.28 -1.32
N THR A 293 6.62 21.48 -1.22
CA THR A 293 6.54 20.16 -1.85
C THR A 293 5.38 20.14 -2.86
N ASN A 294 5.49 19.26 -3.86
CA ASN A 294 4.43 19.09 -4.85
C ASN A 294 3.10 18.72 -4.17
N ILE A 295 2.02 19.40 -4.55
CA ILE A 295 0.68 19.15 -3.99
C ILE A 295 0.23 17.69 -4.19
N LEU A 296 0.64 17.00 -5.27
CA LEU A 296 0.30 15.61 -5.51
C LEU A 296 0.98 14.69 -4.50
N THR A 297 2.25 14.95 -4.16
CA THR A 297 2.98 14.26 -3.09
C THR A 297 2.27 14.44 -1.75
N LEU A 298 1.85 15.67 -1.42
CA LEU A 298 1.09 15.93 -0.19
C LEU A 298 -0.26 15.23 -0.17
N ILE A 299 -1.01 15.22 -1.29
CA ILE A 299 -2.28 14.48 -1.40
C ILE A 299 -2.06 12.98 -1.14
N LEU A 300 -0.99 12.43 -1.69
CA LEU A 300 -0.66 11.04 -1.50
C LEU A 300 -0.25 10.75 -0.05
N SER A 301 0.56 11.61 0.56
CA SER A 301 1.01 11.50 1.95
C SER A 301 -0.15 11.54 2.95
N PHE A 302 -1.15 12.42 2.74
CA PHE A 302 -2.35 12.52 3.58
C PHE A 302 -3.46 11.55 3.16
N SER A 303 -3.20 10.67 2.19
CA SER A 303 -4.17 9.66 1.79
C SER A 303 -4.34 8.60 2.89
N PRO A 304 -5.57 8.26 3.31
CA PRO A 304 -5.81 7.25 4.33
C PRO A 304 -5.67 5.81 3.79
N GLY A 305 -4.64 5.56 2.97
CA GLY A 305 -4.31 4.26 2.36
C GLY A 305 -3.47 3.34 3.24
N GLY A 306 -3.05 2.21 2.69
CA GLY A 306 -2.03 1.35 3.31
C GLY A 306 -0.62 1.82 2.92
N ILE A 307 0.35 1.62 3.80
CA ILE A 307 1.74 2.06 3.59
C ILE A 307 2.31 1.50 2.28
N TYR A 308 2.06 0.22 2.01
CA TYR A 308 2.59 -0.45 0.81
C TYR A 308 1.98 0.10 -0.48
N GLU A 309 0.67 0.29 -0.45
CA GLU A 309 -0.11 0.71 -1.60
C GLU A 309 0.20 2.16 -1.98
N VAL A 310 0.32 3.04 -0.99
CA VAL A 310 0.63 4.46 -1.19
C VAL A 310 2.06 4.63 -1.69
N ALA A 311 3.04 3.95 -1.10
CA ALA A 311 4.44 4.00 -1.54
C ALA A 311 4.60 3.54 -3.00
N VAL A 312 3.89 2.49 -3.40
CA VAL A 312 3.90 2.01 -4.78
C VAL A 312 3.31 3.04 -5.76
N ILE A 313 2.23 3.71 -5.37
CA ILE A 313 1.62 4.77 -6.19
C ILE A 313 2.60 5.93 -6.34
N ALA A 314 3.27 6.36 -5.26
CA ALA A 314 4.25 7.44 -5.29
C ALA A 314 5.34 7.19 -6.34
N ILE A 315 5.92 5.99 -6.32
CA ILE A 315 7.00 5.62 -7.24
C ILE A 315 6.51 5.52 -8.67
N ALA A 316 5.39 4.85 -8.89
CA ALA A 316 4.88 4.63 -10.24
C ALA A 316 4.53 5.95 -10.98
N PHE A 317 4.38 7.05 -10.25
CA PHE A 317 4.13 8.37 -10.81
C PHE A 317 5.29 9.33 -10.62
N ASP A 318 6.50 8.81 -10.29
CA ASP A 318 7.70 9.61 -10.04
C ASP A 318 7.41 10.80 -9.09
N LEU A 319 6.52 10.55 -8.14
CA LEU A 319 6.27 11.47 -7.05
C LEU A 319 7.30 11.19 -5.96
N ASP A 320 7.81 12.25 -5.39
CA ASP A 320 8.79 12.14 -4.31
C ASP A 320 8.24 11.18 -3.23
N PRO A 321 8.92 10.06 -2.96
CA PRO A 321 8.42 9.06 -2.00
C PRO A 321 8.58 9.50 -0.54
N ASP A 322 9.15 10.71 -0.29
CA ASP A 322 9.48 11.27 1.01
C ASP A 322 8.30 11.71 1.88
#